data_e9f815173c7976574cb5cb5e78fc6645
#
_entry.id   e9f815173c7976574cb5cb5e78fc6645
#
_cell.length_a   1.000
_cell.length_b   1.000
_cell.length_c   1.000
_cell.angle_alpha   90.00
_cell.angle_beta   90.00
_cell.angle_gamma   90.00
#
_symmetry.space_group_name_H-M   'P 1'
#
loop_
_entity.id
_entity.type
_entity.pdbx_description
1 polymer ?
#
loop_
_entity_poly.entity_id
_entity_poly.type
_entity_poly.pdbx_seq_one_letter_code
_entity_poly.pdbx_strand_id
1 'polypeptide(L)'
;MKDLLKRALPDALVIVAFLLVSFFYFATPMLDGLVLTGHDTTAGIGLGQEQVAHHEATGERTRWTNSAFSGMPTYQIAPTYGPMEALQWVGRAVGLATPAPLSYLFLYLLGFYILMRAFRVRPLLSAFGAVAWAFSTYFLIIIAAGHLWKVSTLAFIPPTIAGLVLAYRGRTLW
;
A
#
# COMPACT_ATOMS: atom_id res chain seq x y z
N MET A 1 -9.22 -27.94 -15.68
CA MET A 1 -8.12 -27.50 -14.81
C MET A 1 -6.91 -27.03 -15.61
N LYS A 2 -6.37 -27.79 -16.57
CA LYS A 2 -5.21 -27.40 -17.40
C LYS A 2 -5.40 -26.12 -18.20
N ASP A 3 -6.60 -25.83 -18.72
CA ASP A 3 -6.87 -24.62 -19.52
C ASP A 3 -7.00 -23.37 -18.66
N LEU A 4 -7.50 -23.47 -17.43
CA LEU A 4 -7.52 -22.37 -16.46
C LEU A 4 -6.10 -22.00 -16.04
N LEU A 5 -5.25 -22.98 -15.77
CA LEU A 5 -3.84 -22.76 -15.47
C LEU A 5 -3.09 -22.07 -16.61
N LYS A 6 -3.30 -22.50 -17.86
CA LYS A 6 -2.68 -21.86 -19.03
C LYS A 6 -3.12 -20.39 -19.21
N ARG A 7 -4.37 -20.07 -18.89
CA ARG A 7 -4.88 -18.69 -18.97
C ARG A 7 -4.38 -17.80 -17.83
N ALA A 8 -4.19 -18.34 -16.64
CA ALA A 8 -3.70 -17.62 -15.46
C ALA A 8 -2.17 -17.46 -15.45
N LEU A 9 -1.44 -18.32 -16.15
CA LEU A 9 0.03 -18.34 -16.14
C LEU A 9 0.67 -16.99 -16.52
N PRO A 10 0.23 -16.26 -17.57
CA PRO A 10 0.82 -14.97 -17.89
C PRO A 10 0.65 -13.93 -16.77
N ASP A 11 -0.53 -13.90 -16.13
CA ASP A 11 -0.79 -12.98 -15.02
C ASP A 11 0.05 -13.37 -13.79
N ALA A 12 0.18 -14.66 -13.48
CA ALA A 12 1.03 -15.15 -12.38
C ALA A 12 2.52 -14.80 -12.60
N LEU A 13 3.03 -14.97 -13.83
CA LEU A 13 4.41 -14.60 -14.15
C LEU A 13 4.66 -13.10 -13.98
N VAL A 14 3.70 -12.26 -14.36
CA VAL A 14 3.79 -10.81 -14.18
C VAL A 14 3.83 -10.46 -12.69
N ILE A 15 2.99 -11.09 -11.86
CA ILE A 15 2.97 -10.85 -10.41
C ILE A 15 4.32 -11.23 -9.77
N VAL A 16 4.88 -12.39 -10.16
CA VAL A 16 6.22 -12.80 -9.70
C VAL A 16 7.29 -11.79 -10.16
N ALA A 17 7.23 -11.34 -11.43
CA ALA A 17 8.13 -10.32 -11.93
C ALA A 17 8.04 -9.01 -11.13
N PHE A 18 6.84 -8.58 -10.73
CA PHE A 18 6.65 -7.39 -9.90
C PHE A 18 7.26 -7.54 -8.51
N LEU A 19 7.14 -8.71 -7.88
CA LEU A 19 7.82 -9.00 -6.62
C LEU A 19 9.34 -8.91 -6.77
N LEU A 20 9.89 -9.51 -7.82
CA LEU A 20 11.33 -9.44 -8.09
C LEU A 20 11.80 -8.00 -8.36
N VAL A 21 11.08 -7.24 -9.19
CA VAL A 21 11.39 -5.83 -9.45
C VAL A 21 11.38 -5.03 -8.16
N SER A 22 10.36 -5.19 -7.33
CA SER A 22 10.24 -4.50 -6.05
C SER A 22 11.35 -4.88 -5.08
N PHE A 23 11.72 -6.17 -5.03
CA PHE A 23 12.82 -6.66 -4.22
C PHE A 23 14.16 -6.08 -4.67
N PHE A 24 14.49 -6.17 -5.96
CA PHE A 24 15.77 -5.67 -6.47
C PHE A 24 15.89 -4.14 -6.35
N TYR A 25 14.78 -3.42 -6.52
CA TYR A 25 14.78 -1.97 -6.35
C TYR A 25 15.11 -1.55 -4.91
N PHE A 26 14.60 -2.29 -3.93
CA PHE A 26 14.84 -2.06 -2.50
C PHE A 26 15.82 -3.08 -1.88
N ALA A 27 16.67 -3.72 -2.69
CA ALA A 27 17.56 -4.79 -2.22
C ALA A 27 18.45 -4.31 -1.07
N THR A 28 19.08 -3.16 -1.21
CA THR A 28 19.99 -2.61 -0.18
C THR A 28 19.27 -2.43 1.16
N PRO A 29 18.18 -1.63 1.29
CA PRO A 29 17.51 -1.49 2.58
C PRO A 29 16.97 -2.82 3.11
N MET A 30 16.54 -3.73 2.25
CA MET A 30 15.99 -5.02 2.67
C MET A 30 17.07 -5.97 3.22
N LEU A 31 18.25 -6.03 2.58
CA LEU A 31 19.33 -6.92 2.97
C LEU A 31 20.12 -6.37 4.16
N ASP A 32 20.27 -5.06 4.24
CA ASP A 32 21.02 -4.41 5.32
C ASP A 32 20.15 -4.11 6.55
N GLY A 33 18.87 -4.50 6.53
CA GLY A 33 17.93 -4.25 7.63
C GLY A 33 17.64 -2.78 7.88
N LEU A 34 17.80 -1.93 6.85
CA LEU A 34 17.56 -0.49 6.97
C LEU A 34 16.08 -0.17 6.92
N VAL A 35 15.66 0.75 7.74
CA VAL A 35 14.29 1.29 7.74
C VAL A 35 14.29 2.62 7.02
N LEU A 36 13.39 2.77 6.04
CA LEU A 36 13.17 4.07 5.40
C LEU A 36 12.47 5.01 6.39
N THR A 37 13.20 5.98 6.89
CA THR A 37 12.67 7.04 7.77
C THR A 37 12.59 8.34 6.98
N GLY A 38 11.38 8.72 6.58
CA GLY A 38 11.14 10.05 6.05
C GLY A 38 10.88 11.06 7.17
N HIS A 39 11.04 12.35 6.88
CA HIS A 39 10.79 13.44 7.84
C HIS A 39 9.38 13.34 8.47
N ASP A 40 8.37 13.05 7.66
CA ASP A 40 6.99 12.95 8.11
C ASP A 40 6.73 11.72 8.99
N THR A 41 7.46 10.63 8.77
CA THR A 41 7.38 9.45 9.64
C THR A 41 7.88 9.80 11.04
N THR A 42 9.01 10.51 11.13
CA THR A 42 9.60 10.94 12.40
C THR A 42 8.68 11.95 13.12
N ALA A 43 8.14 12.91 12.38
CA ALA A 43 7.17 13.87 12.92
C ALA A 43 5.89 13.17 13.40
N GLY A 44 5.38 12.20 12.65
CA GLY A 44 4.22 11.39 13.04
C GLY A 44 4.43 10.60 14.31
N ILE A 45 5.61 9.99 14.49
CA ILE A 45 5.99 9.31 15.74
C ILE A 45 6.00 10.30 16.90
N GLY A 46 6.59 11.49 16.71
CA GLY A 46 6.62 12.53 17.73
C GLY A 46 5.23 12.98 18.16
N LEU A 47 4.34 13.24 17.20
CA LEU A 47 2.95 13.62 17.47
C LEU A 47 2.15 12.53 18.20
N GLY A 48 2.48 11.25 17.97
CA GLY A 48 1.80 10.10 18.58
C GLY A 48 2.26 9.74 19.98
N GLN A 49 3.32 10.33 20.51
CA GLN A 49 3.93 9.97 21.81
C GLN A 49 2.94 10.05 22.97
N GLU A 50 2.11 11.07 23.02
CA GLU A 50 1.10 11.24 24.08
C GLU A 50 0.09 10.09 24.09
N GLN A 51 -0.35 9.62 22.91
CA GLN A 51 -1.27 8.49 22.77
C GLN A 51 -0.63 7.18 23.25
N VAL A 52 0.63 6.97 22.91
CA VAL A 52 1.40 5.79 23.31
C VAL A 52 1.55 5.79 24.83
N ALA A 53 2.02 6.89 25.41
CA ALA A 53 2.23 7.02 26.85
C ALA A 53 0.92 6.86 27.64
N HIS A 54 -0.19 7.43 27.16
CA HIS A 54 -1.50 7.24 27.78
C HIS A 54 -1.94 5.77 27.75
N HIS A 55 -1.77 5.11 26.61
CA HIS A 55 -2.12 3.69 26.47
C HIS A 55 -1.25 2.78 27.36
N GLU A 56 0.03 3.05 27.46
CA GLU A 56 0.95 2.29 28.33
C GLU A 56 0.60 2.48 29.82
N ALA A 57 0.19 3.67 30.21
CA ALA A 57 -0.15 3.99 31.60
C ALA A 57 -1.52 3.45 32.02
N THR A 58 -2.51 3.44 31.13
CA THR A 58 -3.92 3.19 31.50
C THR A 58 -4.52 1.95 30.83
N GLY A 59 -3.89 1.41 29.77
CA GLY A 59 -4.48 0.40 28.90
C GLY A 59 -5.57 0.92 27.98
N GLU A 60 -5.95 2.20 28.09
CA GLU A 60 -7.01 2.82 27.31
C GLU A 60 -6.48 3.51 26.05
N ARG A 61 -7.29 3.54 25.00
CA ARG A 61 -6.99 4.23 23.75
C ARG A 61 -7.64 5.60 23.74
N THR A 62 -6.83 6.65 23.84
CA THR A 62 -7.37 8.01 23.75
C THR A 62 -7.84 8.36 22.35
N ARG A 63 -8.93 9.12 22.25
CA ARG A 63 -9.45 9.67 21.00
C ARG A 63 -9.13 11.15 20.82
N TRP A 64 -8.40 11.71 21.77
CA TRP A 64 -7.97 13.11 21.79
C TRP A 64 -6.51 13.19 22.20
N THR A 65 -5.78 14.15 21.65
CA THR A 65 -4.40 14.47 22.03
C THR A 65 -4.24 15.97 22.14
N ASN A 66 -3.38 16.42 23.05
CA ASN A 66 -3.00 17.82 23.21
C ASN A 66 -1.62 18.12 22.56
N SER A 67 -0.97 17.12 21.95
CA SER A 67 0.37 17.25 21.40
C SER A 67 0.49 18.18 20.20
N ALA A 68 -0.63 18.51 19.55
CA ALA A 68 -0.64 19.39 18.38
C ALA A 68 -1.88 20.29 18.35
N PHE A 69 -1.75 21.47 17.78
CA PHE A 69 -2.84 22.42 17.50
C PHE A 69 -3.71 22.77 18.70
N SER A 70 -3.16 22.81 19.90
CA SER A 70 -3.89 23.01 21.17
C SER A 70 -4.96 21.93 21.44
N GLY A 71 -4.84 20.79 20.80
CA GLY A 71 -5.73 19.64 20.94
C GLY A 71 -6.43 19.28 19.65
N MET A 72 -6.41 17.97 19.33
CA MET A 72 -7.08 17.44 18.14
C MET A 72 -7.50 15.99 18.32
N PRO A 73 -8.48 15.50 17.52
CA PRO A 73 -8.84 14.09 17.48
C PRO A 73 -7.69 13.20 16.97
N THR A 74 -7.52 12.04 17.58
CA THR A 74 -6.39 11.12 17.29
C THR A 74 -6.54 10.32 15.99
N TYR A 75 -7.68 10.35 15.31
CA TYR A 75 -7.90 9.55 14.11
C TYR A 75 -6.99 9.93 12.91
N GLN A 76 -6.33 11.08 12.97
CA GLN A 76 -5.36 11.56 11.97
C GLN A 76 -3.91 11.42 12.39
N ILE A 77 -3.64 10.89 13.58
CA ILE A 77 -2.30 10.75 14.15
C ILE A 77 -2.02 9.26 14.40
N ALA A 78 -0.81 8.81 14.05
CA ALA A 78 -0.37 7.46 14.39
C ALA A 78 0.06 7.37 15.87
N PRO A 79 -0.21 6.26 16.58
CA PRO A 79 -0.92 5.08 16.11
C PRO A 79 -2.44 5.32 16.01
N THR A 80 -3.08 4.84 14.94
CA THR A 80 -4.53 4.87 14.81
C THR A 80 -5.13 3.55 15.25
N TYR A 81 -6.17 3.63 16.05
CA TYR A 81 -6.86 2.48 16.62
C TYR A 81 -8.28 2.33 16.04
N GLY A 82 -8.80 1.10 16.08
CA GLY A 82 -10.19 0.80 15.73
C GLY A 82 -10.38 0.29 14.31
N PRO A 83 -11.42 0.75 13.56
CA PRO A 83 -11.80 0.13 12.28
C PRO A 83 -10.71 0.11 11.20
N MET A 84 -9.71 1.00 11.32
CA MET A 84 -8.57 1.03 10.39
C MET A 84 -7.69 -0.21 10.46
N GLU A 85 -7.72 -0.96 11.57
CA GLU A 85 -6.95 -2.20 11.71
C GLU A 85 -7.40 -3.26 10.69
N ALA A 86 -8.71 -3.36 10.41
CA ALA A 86 -9.23 -4.27 9.39
C ALA A 86 -8.73 -3.89 7.98
N LEU A 87 -8.69 -2.58 7.66
CA LEU A 87 -8.17 -2.10 6.38
C LEU A 87 -6.66 -2.36 6.25
N GLN A 88 -5.91 -2.24 7.33
CA GLN A 88 -4.49 -2.59 7.36
C GLN A 88 -4.27 -4.08 7.10
N TRP A 89 -5.17 -4.94 7.63
CA TRP A 89 -5.12 -6.38 7.35
C TRP A 89 -5.35 -6.68 5.88
N VAL A 90 -6.34 -6.04 5.24
CA VAL A 90 -6.57 -6.16 3.80
C VAL A 90 -5.34 -5.72 3.00
N GLY A 91 -4.75 -4.58 3.36
CA GLY A 91 -3.53 -4.08 2.72
C GLY A 91 -2.37 -5.07 2.80
N ARG A 92 -2.18 -5.69 3.98
CA ARG A 92 -1.16 -6.73 4.17
C ARG A 92 -1.44 -7.99 3.34
N ALA A 93 -2.69 -8.44 3.31
CA ALA A 93 -3.08 -9.62 2.52
C ALA A 93 -2.85 -9.39 1.02
N VAL A 94 -3.27 -8.25 0.49
CA VAL A 94 -3.07 -7.90 -0.94
C VAL A 94 -1.59 -7.71 -1.27
N GLY A 95 -0.81 -7.15 -0.35
CA GLY A 95 0.63 -7.01 -0.48
C GLY A 95 1.41 -8.30 -0.22
N LEU A 96 0.73 -9.46 -0.12
CA LEU A 96 1.34 -10.78 0.17
C LEU A 96 2.18 -10.79 1.44
N ALA A 97 1.80 -9.98 2.43
CA ALA A 97 2.52 -9.78 3.69
C ALA A 97 4.01 -9.41 3.51
N THR A 98 4.38 -8.86 2.36
CA THR A 98 5.75 -8.42 2.12
C THR A 98 6.08 -7.21 3.01
N PRO A 99 7.32 -7.11 3.54
CA PRO A 99 7.70 -5.98 4.38
C PRO A 99 7.84 -4.68 3.59
N ALA A 100 7.70 -3.54 4.28
CA ALA A 100 8.06 -2.24 3.73
C ALA A 100 9.60 -2.15 3.56
N PRO A 101 10.11 -1.46 2.54
CA PRO A 101 9.41 -0.68 1.53
C PRO A 101 8.96 -1.47 0.28
N LEU A 102 9.30 -2.75 0.18
CA LEU A 102 8.99 -3.62 -0.96
C LEU A 102 7.48 -3.63 -1.24
N SER A 103 6.65 -3.77 -0.18
CA SER A 103 5.19 -3.81 -0.32
C SER A 103 4.63 -2.56 -1.01
N TYR A 104 5.21 -1.39 -0.82
CA TYR A 104 4.71 -0.15 -1.40
C TYR A 104 4.84 -0.14 -2.93
N LEU A 105 6.02 -0.45 -3.44
CA LEU A 105 6.25 -0.53 -4.88
C LEU A 105 5.46 -1.67 -5.51
N PHE A 106 5.42 -2.83 -4.85
CA PHE A 106 4.64 -3.97 -5.31
C PHE A 106 3.15 -3.63 -5.42
N LEU A 107 2.57 -2.95 -4.44
CA LEU A 107 1.17 -2.53 -4.47
C LEU A 107 0.89 -1.51 -5.59
N TYR A 108 1.81 -0.59 -5.87
CA TYR A 108 1.68 0.31 -7.02
C TYR A 108 1.65 -0.45 -8.34
N LEU A 109 2.58 -1.38 -8.54
CA LEU A 109 2.64 -2.23 -9.73
C LEU A 109 1.38 -3.08 -9.88
N LEU A 110 1.00 -3.79 -8.82
CA LEU A 110 -0.16 -4.68 -8.82
C LEU A 110 -1.47 -3.90 -9.02
N GLY A 111 -1.64 -2.79 -8.32
CA GLY A 111 -2.85 -1.97 -8.39
C GLY A 111 -3.14 -1.48 -9.81
N PHE A 112 -2.14 -0.92 -10.47
CA PHE A 112 -2.30 -0.44 -11.85
C PHE A 112 -2.44 -1.60 -12.86
N TYR A 113 -1.74 -2.70 -12.62
CA TYR A 113 -1.91 -3.91 -13.41
C TYR A 113 -3.36 -4.41 -13.38
N ILE A 114 -3.97 -4.50 -12.20
CA ILE A 114 -5.38 -4.89 -12.02
C ILE A 114 -6.30 -3.96 -12.83
N LEU A 115 -6.07 -2.65 -12.79
CA LEU A 115 -6.85 -1.69 -13.56
C LEU A 115 -6.76 -1.96 -15.06
N MET A 116 -5.55 -2.12 -15.60
CA MET A 116 -5.33 -2.42 -17.02
C MET A 116 -5.99 -3.75 -17.44
N ARG A 117 -5.92 -4.77 -16.57
CA ARG A 117 -6.59 -6.06 -16.79
C ARG A 117 -8.12 -5.91 -16.77
N ALA A 118 -8.67 -5.05 -15.90
CA ALA A 118 -10.10 -4.74 -15.91
C ALA A 118 -10.54 -4.09 -17.22
N PHE A 119 -9.70 -3.30 -17.87
CA PHE A 119 -9.91 -2.77 -19.22
C PHE A 119 -9.66 -3.81 -20.34
N ARG A 120 -9.35 -5.07 -19.99
CA ARG A 120 -9.05 -6.18 -20.93
C ARG A 120 -7.78 -5.96 -21.76
N VAL A 121 -6.86 -5.17 -21.30
CA VAL A 121 -5.54 -5.01 -21.90
C VAL A 121 -4.75 -6.31 -21.73
N ARG A 122 -3.94 -6.67 -22.72
CA ARG A 122 -3.11 -7.90 -22.70
C ARG A 122 -2.11 -7.85 -21.53
N PRO A 123 -1.76 -9.00 -20.91
CA PRO A 123 -0.89 -9.05 -19.73
C PRO A 123 0.42 -8.29 -19.87
N LEU A 124 1.14 -8.50 -20.97
CA LEU A 124 2.43 -7.84 -21.20
C LEU A 124 2.31 -6.31 -21.28
N LEU A 125 1.32 -5.79 -22.00
CA LEU A 125 1.08 -4.35 -22.10
C LEU A 125 0.60 -3.77 -20.78
N SER A 126 -0.22 -4.52 -20.03
CA SER A 126 -0.64 -4.16 -18.68
C SER A 126 0.55 -4.08 -17.71
N ALA A 127 1.50 -5.01 -17.82
CA ALA A 127 2.73 -5.00 -17.04
C ALA A 127 3.60 -3.79 -17.35
N PHE A 128 3.76 -3.46 -18.63
CA PHE A 128 4.50 -2.28 -19.04
C PHE A 128 3.87 -0.99 -18.53
N GLY A 129 2.53 -0.86 -18.64
CA GLY A 129 1.81 0.28 -18.08
C GLY A 129 1.94 0.39 -16.56
N ALA A 130 1.92 -0.75 -15.85
CA ALA A 130 2.11 -0.81 -14.41
C ALA A 130 3.52 -0.33 -13.99
N VAL A 131 4.55 -0.72 -14.72
CA VAL A 131 5.93 -0.25 -14.50
C VAL A 131 6.00 1.26 -14.75
N ALA A 132 5.49 1.76 -15.85
CA ALA A 132 5.49 3.19 -16.17
C ALA A 132 4.75 4.02 -15.09
N TRP A 133 3.63 3.52 -14.56
CA TRP A 133 2.91 4.12 -13.46
C TRP A 133 3.72 4.12 -12.17
N ALA A 134 4.14 2.95 -11.70
CA ALA A 134 4.77 2.76 -10.40
C ALA A 134 6.13 3.48 -10.27
N PHE A 135 6.87 3.58 -11.37
CA PHE A 135 8.16 4.26 -11.43
C PHE A 135 8.05 5.75 -11.81
N SER A 136 6.83 6.32 -11.87
CA SER A 136 6.75 7.76 -12.00
C SER A 136 7.36 8.44 -10.78
N THR A 137 8.07 9.53 -11.00
CA THR A 137 8.87 10.24 -10.00
C THR A 137 8.07 10.58 -8.73
N TYR A 138 6.81 10.94 -8.89
CA TYR A 138 5.94 11.30 -7.77
C TYR A 138 5.78 10.18 -6.74
N PHE A 139 5.53 8.95 -7.19
CA PHE A 139 5.32 7.82 -6.27
C PHE A 139 6.57 7.46 -5.47
N LEU A 140 7.74 7.55 -6.09
CA LEU A 140 9.00 7.29 -5.42
C LEU A 140 9.34 8.39 -4.41
N ILE A 141 9.09 9.66 -4.76
CA ILE A 141 9.27 10.79 -3.84
C ILE A 141 8.38 10.66 -2.61
N ILE A 142 7.11 10.26 -2.78
CA ILE A 142 6.17 10.08 -1.67
C ILE A 142 6.60 8.96 -0.72
N ILE A 143 7.17 7.87 -1.24
CA ILE A 143 7.76 6.81 -0.41
C ILE A 143 8.97 7.36 0.37
N ALA A 144 9.88 8.05 -0.32
CA ALA A 144 11.08 8.60 0.29
C ALA A 144 10.77 9.68 1.34
N ALA A 145 9.74 10.48 1.14
CA ALA A 145 9.29 11.50 2.10
C ALA A 145 8.63 10.91 3.35
N GLY A 146 8.25 9.61 3.34
CA GLY A 146 7.59 8.96 4.48
C GLY A 146 6.09 9.21 4.59
N HIS A 147 5.44 9.69 3.51
CA HIS A 147 3.99 9.88 3.45
C HIS A 147 3.24 8.54 3.32
N LEU A 148 3.43 7.60 4.24
CA LEU A 148 3.02 6.20 4.12
C LEU A 148 1.51 6.01 3.93
N TRP A 149 0.68 6.85 4.54
CA TRP A 149 -0.78 6.85 4.34
C TRP A 149 -1.15 7.20 2.90
N LYS A 150 -0.47 8.20 2.33
CA LYS A 150 -0.65 8.59 0.94
C LYS A 150 -0.18 7.50 -0.02
N VAL A 151 0.94 6.83 0.29
CA VAL A 151 1.42 5.65 -0.45
C VAL A 151 0.33 4.59 -0.54
N SER A 152 -0.24 4.21 0.61
CA SER A 152 -1.31 3.22 0.66
C SER A 152 -2.55 3.67 -0.12
N THR A 153 -2.98 4.91 0.07
CA THR A 153 -4.14 5.46 -0.66
C THR A 153 -3.94 5.42 -2.16
N LEU A 154 -2.80 5.88 -2.66
CA LEU A 154 -2.47 5.90 -4.08
C LEU A 154 -2.40 4.49 -4.67
N ALA A 155 -1.90 3.50 -3.92
CA ALA A 155 -1.84 2.12 -4.36
C ALA A 155 -3.23 1.51 -4.59
N PHE A 156 -4.24 1.91 -3.79
CA PHE A 156 -5.60 1.38 -3.88
C PHE A 156 -6.54 2.16 -4.83
N ILE A 157 -6.15 3.34 -5.32
CA ILE A 157 -6.96 4.08 -6.32
C ILE A 157 -7.18 3.25 -7.59
N PRO A 158 -6.15 2.71 -8.28
CA PRO A 158 -6.37 1.97 -9.51
C PRO A 158 -7.25 0.72 -9.34
N PRO A 159 -7.07 -0.15 -8.34
CA PRO A 159 -7.94 -1.30 -8.15
C PRO A 159 -9.37 -0.92 -7.76
N THR A 160 -9.59 0.21 -7.06
CA THR A 160 -10.93 0.72 -6.80
C THR A 160 -11.65 1.11 -8.10
N ILE A 161 -10.95 1.81 -9.00
CA ILE A 161 -11.49 2.13 -10.34
C ILE A 161 -11.75 0.85 -11.13
N ALA A 162 -10.86 -0.14 -11.04
CA ALA A 162 -11.06 -1.44 -11.67
C ALA A 162 -12.34 -2.13 -11.19
N GLY A 163 -12.59 -2.11 -9.88
CA GLY A 163 -13.82 -2.63 -9.27
C GLY A 163 -15.07 -1.94 -9.82
N LEU A 164 -15.06 -0.62 -9.90
CA LEU A 164 -16.17 0.15 -10.50
C LEU A 164 -16.40 -0.24 -11.95
N VAL A 165 -15.34 -0.30 -12.76
CA VAL A 165 -15.43 -0.70 -14.19
C VAL A 165 -16.03 -2.10 -14.34
N LEU A 166 -15.62 -3.05 -13.50
CA LEU A 166 -16.14 -4.41 -13.52
C LEU A 166 -17.61 -4.47 -13.08
N ALA A 167 -17.99 -3.72 -12.05
CA ALA A 167 -19.37 -3.62 -11.58
C ALA A 167 -20.30 -3.05 -12.67
N TYR A 168 -19.92 -1.95 -13.31
CA TYR A 168 -20.68 -1.39 -14.43
C TYR A 168 -20.80 -2.32 -15.65
N ARG A 169 -19.87 -3.27 -15.79
CA ARG A 169 -19.93 -4.32 -16.82
C ARG A 169 -20.73 -5.57 -16.41
N GLY A 170 -21.47 -5.50 -15.32
CA GLY A 170 -22.26 -6.61 -14.78
C GLY A 170 -21.42 -7.76 -14.21
N ARG A 171 -20.16 -7.52 -13.91
CA ARG A 171 -19.28 -8.48 -13.22
C ARG A 171 -19.27 -8.12 -11.74
N THR A 172 -20.34 -8.47 -11.04
CA THR A 172 -20.37 -8.37 -9.59
C THR A 172 -19.49 -9.47 -8.99
N LEU A 173 -18.62 -9.09 -8.06
CA LEU A 173 -18.01 -10.02 -7.12
C LEU A 173 -19.12 -10.44 -6.17
N TRP A 174 -19.39 -11.70 -6.12
CA TRP A 174 -20.32 -12.34 -5.20
C TRP A 174 -19.62 -13.52 -4.54
#